data_7dab3954f0e188c9f0d952198aabfa6b
#
_entry.id   7dab3954f0e188c9f0d952198aabfa6b
#
_cell.length_a   1.000
_cell.length_b   1.000
_cell.length_c   1.000
_cell.angle_alpha   90.00
_cell.angle_beta   90.00
_cell.angle_gamma   90.00
#
_symmetry.space_group_name_H-M   'P 1'
#
loop_
_entity.id
_entity.type
_entity.pdbx_description
1 polymer ?
#
loop_
_entity_poly.entity_id
_entity_poly.type
_entity_poly.pdbx_seq_one_letter_code
_entity_poly.pdbx_strand_id
1 'polypeptide(L)'
;NKKLKSLLTPDMAIDAPDEVWSWENIIMQSDSNLLVSLPKVGKTTLFIDLISKWHLGFDEYLGRKLIGPCPPVLIVGIDMPRSRWMPLLGRFGLAEWNDEKGKWFLLKNGPIKGMFTQNEPLHLDDYGLAQINEVVSKEKGYLCLFDCYHKLIKPFGLSEADANFDGPLCDLQEVLAPHNATSVVIHHSGHSRKNEGAVAASRGNTALPAAVSQIINMKWLRRDEDINDKRIVLETEGRGEELSIIILQEKERWSLEGDAEEVIALQRLIDEEQELNDTQDEALAEVRRRSEIDVNTTPNDI
;
A
#
# COMPACT_ATOMS: atom_id res chain seq x y z
N ASN A 1 -33.54 0.73 25.65
CA ASN A 1 -34.19 0.09 24.50
C ASN A 1 -33.10 -0.23 23.48
N LYS A 2 -32.56 -1.49 23.54
CA LYS A 2 -31.76 -2.00 22.41
C LYS A 2 -32.71 -2.08 21.21
N LYS A 3 -32.49 -1.23 20.17
CA LYS A 3 -33.11 -1.43 18.85
C LYS A 3 -32.71 -2.83 18.38
N LEU A 4 -33.69 -3.67 18.10
CA LEU A 4 -33.48 -4.94 17.40
C LEU A 4 -32.78 -4.62 16.08
N LYS A 5 -31.65 -5.30 15.83
CA LYS A 5 -31.00 -5.26 14.50
C LYS A 5 -32.08 -5.72 13.50
N SER A 6 -32.20 -5.04 12.33
CA SER A 6 -33.14 -5.45 11.30
C SER A 6 -32.79 -6.86 10.82
N LEU A 7 -33.69 -7.80 11.08
CA LEU A 7 -33.59 -9.16 10.56
C LEU A 7 -34.04 -9.15 9.11
N LEU A 8 -33.21 -9.64 8.20
CA LEU A 8 -33.62 -9.86 6.80
C LEU A 8 -34.46 -11.13 6.73
N THR A 9 -35.63 -11.04 6.12
CA THR A 9 -36.53 -12.17 5.89
C THR A 9 -36.63 -12.49 4.40
N PRO A 10 -37.01 -13.72 4.02
CA PRO A 10 -37.10 -14.12 2.60
C PRO A 10 -37.99 -13.25 1.72
N ASP A 11 -38.92 -12.52 2.33
CA ASP A 11 -39.89 -11.67 1.64
C ASP A 11 -39.39 -10.23 1.42
N MET A 12 -38.22 -9.89 1.99
CA MET A 12 -37.63 -8.56 1.81
C MET A 12 -36.82 -8.54 0.53
N ALA A 13 -37.20 -7.66 -0.39
CA ALA A 13 -36.36 -7.33 -1.53
C ALA A 13 -35.09 -6.60 -1.02
N ILE A 14 -33.93 -7.10 -1.38
CA ILE A 14 -32.64 -6.51 -1.05
C ILE A 14 -32.04 -6.09 -2.37
N ASP A 15 -31.84 -4.78 -2.53
CA ASP A 15 -30.92 -4.29 -3.53
C ASP A 15 -29.51 -4.64 -3.03
N ALA A 16 -28.95 -5.72 -3.60
CA ALA A 16 -27.54 -6.00 -3.43
C ALA A 16 -26.80 -5.19 -4.50
N PRO A 17 -26.19 -4.04 -4.17
CA PRO A 17 -25.31 -3.37 -5.11
C PRO A 17 -24.18 -4.32 -5.47
N ASP A 18 -23.74 -4.28 -6.71
CA ASP A 18 -22.49 -4.89 -7.13
C ASP A 18 -21.35 -4.41 -6.20
N GLU A 19 -20.27 -5.17 -6.12
CA GLU A 19 -19.09 -4.79 -5.34
C GLU A 19 -18.69 -3.35 -5.67
N VAL A 20 -18.62 -2.49 -4.65
CA VAL A 20 -18.34 -1.07 -4.83
C VAL A 20 -16.89 -0.79 -4.46
N TRP A 21 -16.18 -0.18 -5.38
CA TRP A 21 -14.77 0.15 -5.24
C TRP A 21 -14.59 1.65 -4.99
N SER A 22 -13.63 2.01 -4.16
CA SER A 22 -13.09 3.36 -4.05
C SER A 22 -11.97 3.57 -5.07
N TRP A 23 -11.09 2.57 -5.18
CA TRP A 23 -10.05 2.45 -6.20
C TRP A 23 -10.20 1.06 -6.83
N GLU A 24 -10.57 1.02 -8.10
CA GLU A 24 -11.04 -0.17 -8.84
C GLU A 24 -10.12 -1.37 -8.65
N ASN A 25 -10.65 -2.47 -8.14
CA ASN A 25 -9.98 -3.74 -7.81
C ASN A 25 -8.84 -3.64 -6.78
N ILE A 26 -8.66 -2.48 -6.12
CA ILE A 26 -7.59 -2.26 -5.14
C ILE A 26 -8.15 -1.91 -3.76
N ILE A 27 -9.03 -0.90 -3.65
CA ILE A 27 -9.64 -0.51 -2.37
C ILE A 27 -11.15 -0.70 -2.45
N MET A 28 -11.66 -1.69 -1.72
CA MET A 28 -13.09 -1.93 -1.59
C MET A 28 -13.73 -0.86 -0.71
N GLN A 29 -14.83 -0.26 -1.19
CA GLN A 29 -15.53 0.82 -0.51
C GLN A 29 -16.37 0.28 0.66
N SER A 30 -16.50 1.08 1.72
CA SER A 30 -17.31 0.75 2.90
C SER A 30 -16.93 -0.55 3.59
N ASP A 31 -15.68 -0.97 3.43
CA ASP A 31 -15.14 -2.22 3.95
C ASP A 31 -13.70 -2.03 4.43
N SER A 32 -13.08 -3.10 4.92
CA SER A 32 -11.71 -3.09 5.40
C SER A 32 -10.74 -3.67 4.38
N ASN A 33 -9.69 -2.91 4.15
CA ASN A 33 -8.60 -3.24 3.23
C ASN A 33 -7.28 -3.29 4.02
N LEU A 34 -6.47 -4.31 3.78
CA LEU A 34 -5.19 -4.51 4.44
C LEU A 34 -4.04 -4.23 3.45
N LEU A 35 -3.22 -3.23 3.73
CA LEU A 35 -2.03 -2.91 2.93
C LEU A 35 -0.78 -3.46 3.60
N VAL A 36 -0.21 -4.51 3.00
CA VAL A 36 0.92 -5.27 3.54
C VAL A 36 2.19 -5.00 2.74
N SER A 37 3.31 -4.81 3.39
CA SER A 37 4.64 -4.89 2.80
C SER A 37 5.73 -4.86 3.87
N LEU A 38 6.97 -5.09 3.46
CA LEU A 38 8.14 -4.77 4.27
C LEU A 38 8.17 -3.27 4.64
N PRO A 39 8.83 -2.89 5.74
CA PRO A 39 9.09 -1.48 6.05
C PRO A 39 9.80 -0.76 4.89
N LYS A 40 9.47 0.53 4.70
CA LYS A 40 10.12 1.43 3.71
C LYS A 40 9.87 1.10 2.22
N VAL A 41 8.90 0.27 1.90
CA VAL A 41 8.47 0.03 0.50
C VAL A 41 7.66 1.21 -0.06
N GLY A 42 7.12 2.10 0.80
CA GLY A 42 6.40 3.30 0.35
C GLY A 42 4.88 3.25 0.53
N LYS A 43 4.34 2.37 1.38
CA LYS A 43 2.89 2.27 1.66
C LYS A 43 2.22 3.61 1.93
N THR A 44 2.77 4.35 2.87
CA THR A 44 2.22 5.66 3.28
C THR A 44 2.27 6.66 2.13
N THR A 45 3.37 6.71 1.36
CA THR A 45 3.49 7.63 0.22
C THR A 45 2.57 7.25 -0.93
N LEU A 46 2.32 5.95 -1.16
CA LEU A 46 1.34 5.49 -2.16
C LEU A 46 -0.06 6.01 -1.82
N PHE A 47 -0.49 5.84 -0.55
CA PHE A 47 -1.80 6.31 -0.12
C PHE A 47 -1.91 7.84 -0.21
N ILE A 48 -0.89 8.59 0.19
CA ILE A 48 -0.90 10.05 0.13
C ILE A 48 -0.91 10.54 -1.33
N ASP A 49 -0.18 9.89 -2.23
CA ASP A 49 -0.20 10.22 -3.66
C ASP A 49 -1.57 9.93 -4.29
N LEU A 50 -2.18 8.79 -3.97
CA LEU A 50 -3.55 8.46 -4.34
C LEU A 50 -4.53 9.58 -3.95
N ILE A 51 -4.54 9.98 -2.68
CA ILE A 51 -5.43 11.04 -2.18
C ILE A 51 -5.15 12.39 -2.84
N SER A 52 -3.88 12.72 -3.07
CA SER A 52 -3.48 13.93 -3.77
C SER A 52 -4.04 13.97 -5.20
N LYS A 53 -3.86 12.88 -5.97
CA LYS A 53 -4.37 12.78 -7.34
C LYS A 53 -5.89 12.83 -7.38
N TRP A 54 -6.56 12.10 -6.50
CA TRP A 54 -8.01 12.11 -6.42
C TRP A 54 -8.57 13.49 -6.07
N HIS A 55 -7.97 14.18 -5.11
CA HIS A 55 -8.33 15.55 -4.73
C HIS A 55 -8.15 16.56 -5.87
N LEU A 56 -7.16 16.35 -6.72
CA LEU A 56 -6.90 17.15 -7.93
C LEU A 56 -7.87 16.85 -9.09
N GLY A 57 -8.80 15.90 -8.89
CA GLY A 57 -9.83 15.57 -9.88
C GLY A 57 -9.40 14.53 -10.92
N PHE A 58 -8.35 13.79 -10.67
CA PHE A 58 -8.03 12.63 -11.51
C PHE A 58 -9.10 11.56 -11.30
N ASP A 59 -9.56 10.95 -12.37
CA ASP A 59 -10.53 9.84 -12.41
C ASP A 59 -9.86 8.46 -12.48
N GLU A 60 -8.51 8.45 -12.59
CA GLU A 60 -7.68 7.26 -12.65
C GLU A 60 -6.37 7.45 -11.88
N TYR A 61 -5.90 6.37 -11.26
CA TYR A 61 -4.59 6.30 -10.63
C TYR A 61 -3.97 4.92 -10.82
N LEU A 62 -2.74 4.87 -11.33
CA LEU A 62 -2.00 3.64 -11.67
C LEU A 62 -2.81 2.69 -12.56
N GLY A 63 -3.47 3.23 -13.60
CA GLY A 63 -4.25 2.45 -14.57
C GLY A 63 -5.57 1.91 -14.04
N ARG A 64 -6.05 2.37 -12.88
CA ARG A 64 -7.30 1.95 -12.28
C ARG A 64 -8.17 3.14 -11.91
N LYS A 65 -9.48 3.01 -12.12
CA LYS A 65 -10.44 4.10 -11.91
C LYS A 65 -10.55 4.48 -10.44
N LEU A 66 -10.71 5.76 -10.19
CA LEU A 66 -11.12 6.33 -8.92
C LEU A 66 -12.63 6.59 -8.98
N ILE A 67 -13.40 5.92 -8.14
CA ILE A 67 -14.85 5.92 -8.26
C ILE A 67 -15.47 7.03 -7.42
N GLY A 68 -16.10 7.97 -8.10
CA GLY A 68 -16.75 9.12 -7.46
C GLY A 68 -15.78 10.24 -7.07
N PRO A 69 -16.25 11.26 -6.35
CA PRO A 69 -15.42 12.35 -5.86
C PRO A 69 -14.48 11.87 -4.77
N CYS A 70 -13.35 12.59 -4.58
CA CYS A 70 -12.42 12.30 -3.49
C CYS A 70 -13.16 12.33 -2.13
N PRO A 71 -13.16 11.23 -1.38
CA PRO A 71 -13.87 11.15 -0.11
C PRO A 71 -13.21 12.01 0.98
N PRO A 72 -13.94 12.34 2.06
CA PRO A 72 -13.30 12.86 3.27
C PRO A 72 -12.31 11.84 3.83
N VAL A 73 -11.14 12.30 4.27
CA VAL A 73 -10.04 11.43 4.71
C VAL A 73 -9.75 11.62 6.19
N LEU A 74 -9.65 10.51 6.92
CA LEU A 74 -9.11 10.45 8.27
C LEU A 74 -7.76 9.71 8.25
N ILE A 75 -6.71 10.29 8.82
CA ILE A 75 -5.40 9.66 8.97
C ILE A 75 -5.12 9.38 10.44
N VAL A 76 -4.96 8.11 10.79
CA VAL A 76 -4.47 7.68 12.10
C VAL A 76 -3.05 7.17 11.91
N GLY A 77 -2.11 8.12 11.79
CA GLY A 77 -0.72 7.88 11.42
C GLY A 77 0.23 8.00 12.60
N ILE A 78 0.09 7.12 13.60
CA ILE A 78 0.87 7.17 14.85
C ILE A 78 2.29 6.63 14.71
N ASP A 79 2.68 6.18 13.53
CA ASP A 79 4.04 5.72 13.24
C ASP A 79 5.04 6.88 13.11
N MET A 80 4.57 8.06 12.72
CA MET A 80 5.40 9.24 12.52
C MET A 80 4.91 10.45 13.34
N PRO A 81 5.84 11.34 13.79
CA PRO A 81 5.47 12.59 14.43
C PRO A 81 4.89 13.60 13.43
N ARG A 82 4.13 14.56 13.94
CA ARG A 82 3.51 15.64 13.14
C ARG A 82 4.54 16.41 12.31
N SER A 83 5.75 16.59 12.84
CA SER A 83 6.88 17.25 12.15
C SER A 83 7.34 16.55 10.88
N ARG A 84 7.05 15.26 10.69
CA ARG A 84 7.30 14.51 9.45
C ARG A 84 6.08 14.42 8.56
N TRP A 85 4.89 14.26 9.16
CA TRP A 85 3.64 14.20 8.41
C TRP A 85 3.36 15.49 7.63
N MET A 86 3.46 16.64 8.26
CA MET A 86 3.06 17.90 7.65
C MET A 86 3.91 18.29 6.42
N PRO A 87 5.26 18.22 6.44
CA PRO A 87 6.07 18.41 5.23
C PRO A 87 5.79 17.36 4.15
N LEU A 88 5.52 16.10 4.53
CA LEU A 88 5.11 15.06 3.58
C LEU A 88 3.82 15.46 2.87
N LEU A 89 2.77 15.77 3.59
CA LEU A 89 1.50 16.23 3.03
C LEU A 89 1.66 17.49 2.17
N GLY A 90 2.55 18.41 2.58
CA GLY A 90 2.87 19.61 1.81
C GLY A 90 3.45 19.32 0.44
N ARG A 91 4.36 18.32 0.32
CA ARG A 91 4.93 17.90 -0.97
C ARG A 91 3.87 17.31 -1.93
N PHE A 92 2.79 16.79 -1.37
CA PHE A 92 1.66 16.27 -2.12
C PHE A 92 0.52 17.28 -2.32
N GLY A 93 0.68 18.53 -1.84
CA GLY A 93 -0.34 19.56 -1.97
C GLY A 93 -1.56 19.35 -1.09
N LEU A 94 -1.43 18.62 0.03
CA LEU A 94 -2.49 18.35 1.00
C LEU A 94 -2.34 19.17 2.30
N ALA A 95 -1.22 19.89 2.44
CA ALA A 95 -0.94 20.84 3.50
C ALA A 95 -0.17 22.04 2.95
N GLU A 96 -0.26 23.17 3.64
CA GLU A 96 0.41 24.40 3.27
C GLU A 96 1.24 24.96 4.43
N TRP A 97 2.36 25.59 4.11
CA TRP A 97 3.17 26.32 5.06
C TRP A 97 2.69 27.77 5.13
N ASN A 98 2.42 28.26 6.32
CA ASN A 98 2.06 29.66 6.54
C ASN A 98 3.27 30.41 7.06
N ASP A 99 3.84 31.31 6.24
CA ASP A 99 5.05 32.07 6.57
C ASP A 99 4.85 33.03 7.75
N GLU A 100 3.68 33.65 7.87
CA GLU A 100 3.39 34.60 8.96
C GLU A 100 3.38 33.91 10.32
N LYS A 101 2.86 32.66 10.37
CA LYS A 101 2.74 31.89 11.61
C LYS A 101 3.92 30.93 11.82
N GLY A 102 4.78 30.73 10.82
CA GLY A 102 5.85 29.76 10.85
C GLY A 102 5.36 28.32 11.11
N LYS A 103 4.21 27.94 10.54
CA LYS A 103 3.55 26.66 10.83
C LYS A 103 2.89 26.05 9.60
N TRP A 104 2.82 24.74 9.61
CA TRP A 104 2.06 23.94 8.63
C TRP A 104 0.58 23.86 9.02
N PHE A 105 -0.30 23.90 8.02
CA PHE A 105 -1.74 23.68 8.15
C PHE A 105 -2.20 22.67 7.10
N LEU A 106 -3.16 21.81 7.46
CA LEU A 106 -3.93 21.07 6.47
C LEU A 106 -4.72 22.04 5.59
N LEU A 107 -4.89 21.72 4.32
CA LEU A 107 -5.70 22.56 3.43
C LEU A 107 -7.12 22.69 3.98
N LYS A 108 -7.63 23.92 4.11
CA LYS A 108 -8.96 24.20 4.64
C LYS A 108 -10.07 23.47 3.86
N ASN A 109 -9.94 23.46 2.53
CA ASN A 109 -10.87 22.77 1.62
C ASN A 109 -10.31 21.44 1.12
N GLY A 110 -9.28 20.92 1.77
CA GLY A 110 -8.67 19.63 1.43
C GLY A 110 -9.50 18.43 1.86
N PRO A 111 -9.13 17.25 1.37
CA PRO A 111 -9.84 16.02 1.69
C PRO A 111 -9.57 15.56 3.13
N ILE A 112 -8.41 15.88 3.73
CA ILE A 112 -8.05 15.45 5.08
C ILE A 112 -8.83 16.23 6.11
N LYS A 113 -9.79 15.58 6.79
CA LYS A 113 -10.68 16.18 7.80
C LYS A 113 -10.19 15.99 9.24
N GLY A 114 -9.28 15.05 9.46
CA GLY A 114 -8.68 14.77 10.75
C GLY A 114 -7.39 13.96 10.65
N MET A 115 -6.53 14.14 11.64
CA MET A 115 -5.28 13.40 11.73
C MET A 115 -4.86 13.19 13.18
N PHE A 116 -4.55 11.93 13.52
CA PHE A 116 -3.85 11.56 14.75
C PHE A 116 -2.43 11.14 14.42
N THR A 117 -1.47 11.54 15.23
CA THR A 117 -0.04 11.33 14.96
C THR A 117 0.66 10.79 16.21
N GLN A 118 1.95 10.46 16.10
CA GLN A 118 2.76 10.00 17.23
C GLN A 118 2.77 10.97 18.42
N ASN A 119 2.55 12.27 18.21
CA ASN A 119 2.52 13.26 19.29
C ASN A 119 1.26 13.15 20.17
N GLU A 120 0.17 12.68 19.57
CA GLU A 120 -1.10 12.41 20.21
C GLU A 120 -1.59 11.05 19.71
N PRO A 121 -0.98 9.95 20.20
CA PRO A 121 -1.25 8.63 19.66
C PRO A 121 -2.67 8.19 20.03
N LEU A 122 -3.37 7.71 19.02
CA LEU A 122 -4.67 7.07 19.17
C LEU A 122 -4.48 5.56 19.03
N HIS A 123 -5.09 4.80 19.92
CA HIS A 123 -5.09 3.34 19.87
C HIS A 123 -6.51 2.82 19.59
N LEU A 124 -6.64 1.55 19.23
CA LEU A 124 -7.94 0.92 18.93
C LEU A 124 -8.65 0.40 20.19
N ASP A 125 -8.43 1.06 21.34
CA ASP A 125 -9.19 0.83 22.56
C ASP A 125 -10.53 1.59 22.54
N ASP A 126 -11.38 1.39 23.55
CA ASP A 126 -12.71 2.01 23.64
C ASP A 126 -12.66 3.54 23.48
N TYR A 127 -11.62 4.18 24.03
CA TYR A 127 -11.45 5.64 23.93
C TYR A 127 -11.10 6.04 22.49
N GLY A 128 -10.17 5.36 21.86
CA GLY A 128 -9.76 5.67 20.48
C GLY A 128 -10.88 5.36 19.48
N LEU A 129 -11.59 4.27 19.66
CA LEU A 129 -12.76 3.94 18.83
C LEU A 129 -13.87 5.00 18.97
N ALA A 130 -14.11 5.54 20.16
CA ALA A 130 -15.04 6.64 20.36
C ALA A 130 -14.59 7.93 19.63
N GLN A 131 -13.28 8.26 19.64
CA GLN A 131 -12.74 9.39 18.91
C GLN A 131 -12.87 9.23 17.39
N ILE A 132 -12.61 8.02 16.86
CA ILE A 132 -12.80 7.70 15.45
C ILE A 132 -14.27 7.89 15.08
N ASN A 133 -15.19 7.32 15.87
CA ASN A 133 -16.63 7.44 15.66
C ASN A 133 -17.08 8.91 15.64
N GLU A 134 -16.59 9.74 16.54
CA GLU A 134 -16.89 11.17 16.55
C GLU A 134 -16.50 11.87 15.25
N VAL A 135 -15.35 11.50 14.66
CA VAL A 135 -14.90 12.08 13.39
C VAL A 135 -15.75 11.59 12.23
N VAL A 136 -15.89 10.27 12.06
CA VAL A 136 -16.55 9.69 10.88
C VAL A 136 -18.08 9.85 10.88
N SER A 137 -18.67 10.17 12.04
CA SER A 137 -20.10 10.47 12.14
C SER A 137 -20.50 11.83 11.57
N LYS A 138 -19.54 12.74 11.35
CA LYS A 138 -19.80 14.09 10.81
C LYS A 138 -20.20 14.07 9.34
N GLU A 139 -19.73 13.08 8.60
CA GLU A 139 -19.96 12.93 7.18
C GLU A 139 -19.87 11.43 6.84
N LYS A 140 -20.59 10.96 5.84
CA LYS A 140 -20.52 9.54 5.42
C LYS A 140 -19.42 9.31 4.39
N GLY A 141 -18.96 8.06 4.31
CA GLY A 141 -18.04 7.62 3.24
C GLY A 141 -16.60 8.06 3.44
N TYR A 142 -16.14 8.21 4.68
CA TYR A 142 -14.72 8.46 4.95
C TYR A 142 -13.83 7.36 4.36
N LEU A 143 -12.66 7.76 3.86
CA LEU A 143 -11.52 6.89 3.63
C LEU A 143 -10.52 7.08 4.77
N CYS A 144 -10.34 6.03 5.56
CA CYS A 144 -9.54 6.07 6.79
C CYS A 144 -8.24 5.29 6.61
N LEU A 145 -7.09 5.96 6.80
CA LEU A 145 -5.77 5.33 6.85
C LEU A 145 -5.37 5.05 8.29
N PHE A 146 -4.98 3.82 8.58
CA PHE A 146 -4.46 3.36 9.86
C PHE A 146 -3.01 2.89 9.72
N ASP A 147 -2.04 3.71 10.14
CA ASP A 147 -0.59 3.47 9.97
C ASP A 147 0.15 3.50 11.32
N CYS A 148 0.59 2.36 11.86
CA CYS A 148 0.42 0.98 11.39
C CYS A 148 -0.31 0.16 12.47
N TYR A 149 -0.95 -0.94 12.05
CA TYR A 149 -1.79 -1.78 12.91
C TYR A 149 -1.12 -2.20 14.23
N HIS A 150 0.10 -2.71 14.18
CA HIS A 150 0.83 -3.16 15.37
C HIS A 150 0.96 -2.08 16.46
N LYS A 151 1.15 -0.82 16.07
CA LYS A 151 1.23 0.30 17.04
C LYS A 151 -0.14 0.68 17.59
N LEU A 152 -1.17 0.60 16.75
CA LEU A 152 -2.55 0.93 17.13
C LEU A 152 -3.10 -0.03 18.20
N ILE A 153 -2.70 -1.30 18.14
CA ILE A 153 -3.14 -2.34 19.08
C ILE A 153 -2.20 -2.56 20.27
N LYS A 154 -1.13 -1.74 20.38
CA LYS A 154 -0.12 -1.89 21.45
C LYS A 154 -0.68 -2.01 22.86
N PRO A 155 -1.75 -1.29 23.29
CA PRO A 155 -2.31 -1.42 24.62
C PRO A 155 -2.86 -2.80 24.95
N PHE A 156 -3.22 -3.60 23.96
CA PHE A 156 -3.75 -4.96 24.16
C PHE A 156 -2.66 -5.99 24.46
N GLY A 157 -1.38 -5.65 24.21
CA GLY A 157 -0.27 -6.59 24.41
C GLY A 157 -0.30 -7.80 23.46
N LEU A 158 -1.08 -7.73 22.38
CA LEU A 158 -1.23 -8.81 21.40
C LEU A 158 0.00 -8.89 20.48
N SER A 159 0.39 -10.11 20.18
CA SER A 159 1.39 -10.47 19.18
C SER A 159 0.75 -11.11 17.96
N GLU A 160 1.46 -11.16 16.83
CA GLU A 160 0.97 -11.83 15.62
C GLU A 160 0.66 -13.33 15.80
N ALA A 161 1.13 -13.95 16.88
CA ALA A 161 0.86 -15.35 17.19
C ALA A 161 -0.46 -15.56 17.97
N ASP A 162 -1.06 -14.48 18.48
CA ASP A 162 -2.27 -14.58 19.28
C ASP A 162 -3.51 -14.79 18.39
N ALA A 163 -4.40 -15.70 18.81
CA ALA A 163 -5.62 -16.02 18.07
C ALA A 163 -6.58 -14.83 17.92
N ASN A 164 -6.52 -13.87 18.83
CA ASN A 164 -7.37 -12.66 18.82
C ASN A 164 -6.64 -11.43 18.26
N PHE A 165 -5.60 -11.61 17.44
CA PHE A 165 -4.83 -10.51 16.89
C PHE A 165 -5.67 -9.58 16.01
N ASP A 166 -6.72 -10.08 15.37
CA ASP A 166 -7.69 -9.35 14.56
C ASP A 166 -8.82 -8.68 15.35
N GLY A 167 -9.00 -9.03 16.63
CA GLY A 167 -10.10 -8.51 17.46
C GLY A 167 -10.26 -6.99 17.41
N PRO A 168 -9.20 -6.20 17.67
CA PRO A 168 -9.29 -4.72 17.57
C PRO A 168 -9.65 -4.20 16.19
N LEU A 169 -9.33 -4.95 15.11
CA LEU A 169 -9.76 -4.61 13.75
C LEU A 169 -11.26 -4.86 13.57
N CYS A 170 -11.79 -5.95 14.11
CA CYS A 170 -13.22 -6.23 14.08
C CYS A 170 -14.02 -5.14 14.83
N ASP A 171 -13.54 -4.71 16.01
CA ASP A 171 -14.15 -3.61 16.77
C ASP A 171 -14.13 -2.29 15.96
N LEU A 172 -13.03 -2.01 15.28
CA LEU A 172 -12.93 -0.85 14.36
C LEU A 172 -13.95 -0.92 13.23
N GLN A 173 -14.13 -2.10 12.62
CA GLN A 173 -15.10 -2.31 11.54
C GLN A 173 -16.54 -2.05 12.05
N GLU A 174 -16.88 -2.50 13.27
CA GLU A 174 -18.18 -2.22 13.86
C GLU A 174 -18.44 -0.71 14.05
N VAL A 175 -17.40 0.07 14.32
CA VAL A 175 -17.48 1.54 14.45
C VAL A 175 -17.63 2.21 13.07
N LEU A 176 -16.94 1.74 12.04
CA LEU A 176 -16.91 2.35 10.72
C LEU A 176 -18.15 2.03 9.88
N ALA A 177 -18.70 0.82 9.98
CA ALA A 177 -19.78 0.31 9.15
C ALA A 177 -21.05 1.19 9.12
N PRO A 178 -21.57 1.76 10.24
CA PRO A 178 -22.76 2.62 10.23
C PRO A 178 -22.59 3.91 9.42
N HIS A 179 -21.33 4.30 9.15
CA HIS A 179 -20.95 5.53 8.45
C HIS A 179 -20.53 5.28 6.99
N ASN A 180 -20.62 4.04 6.51
CA ASN A 180 -20.09 3.62 5.20
C ASN A 180 -18.63 4.04 5.01
N ALA A 181 -17.85 4.00 6.09
CA ALA A 181 -16.44 4.38 6.04
C ALA A 181 -15.58 3.21 5.58
N THR A 182 -14.62 3.49 4.71
CA THR A 182 -13.64 2.56 4.18
C THR A 182 -12.37 2.63 5.03
N SER A 183 -11.83 1.50 5.46
CA SER A 183 -10.52 1.47 6.12
C SER A 183 -9.43 0.90 5.21
N VAL A 184 -8.25 1.51 5.25
CA VAL A 184 -6.99 0.97 4.75
C VAL A 184 -6.04 0.85 5.93
N VAL A 185 -5.77 -0.38 6.33
CA VAL A 185 -4.95 -0.69 7.50
C VAL A 185 -3.57 -1.14 7.04
N ILE A 186 -2.54 -0.40 7.42
CA ILE A 186 -1.15 -0.75 7.09
C ILE A 186 -0.62 -1.77 8.11
N HIS A 187 -0.09 -2.87 7.57
CA HIS A 187 0.60 -3.89 8.35
C HIS A 187 1.99 -4.17 7.76
N HIS A 188 2.97 -4.48 8.61
CA HIS A 188 4.31 -4.82 8.17
C HIS A 188 4.47 -6.34 8.11
N SER A 189 4.85 -6.86 6.94
CA SER A 189 5.23 -8.28 6.79
C SER A 189 6.58 -8.56 7.46
N GLY A 190 6.76 -9.79 7.97
CA GLY A 190 8.04 -10.25 8.51
C GLY A 190 9.10 -10.45 7.42
N HIS A 191 10.38 -10.24 7.74
CA HIS A 191 11.51 -10.36 6.81
C HIS A 191 11.70 -11.75 6.18
N SER A 192 11.19 -12.83 6.80
CA SER A 192 11.36 -14.21 6.33
C SER A 192 10.49 -14.60 5.13
N ARG A 193 9.64 -13.69 4.61
CA ARG A 193 8.58 -14.02 3.64
C ARG A 193 8.55 -13.08 2.42
N LYS A 194 9.72 -12.67 1.96
CA LYS A 194 9.89 -11.68 0.89
C LYS A 194 9.26 -12.05 -0.46
N ASN A 195 9.08 -13.35 -0.75
CA ASN A 195 8.69 -13.87 -2.06
C ASN A 195 7.34 -14.62 -2.07
N GLU A 196 6.55 -14.49 -1.02
CA GLU A 196 5.25 -15.15 -0.93
C GLU A 196 4.13 -14.21 -1.41
N GLY A 197 3.02 -14.76 -1.93
CA GLY A 197 1.84 -14.00 -2.38
C GLY A 197 1.17 -13.20 -1.25
N ALA A 198 0.17 -12.36 -1.59
CA ALA A 198 -0.41 -11.36 -0.68
C ALA A 198 -0.91 -11.94 0.66
N VAL A 199 -1.65 -13.05 0.64
CA VAL A 199 -2.10 -13.75 1.86
C VAL A 199 -0.92 -14.36 2.62
N ALA A 200 0.05 -14.93 1.92
CA ALA A 200 1.20 -15.56 2.53
C ALA A 200 2.17 -14.54 3.16
N ALA A 201 2.31 -13.34 2.58
CA ALA A 201 3.11 -12.25 3.14
C ALA A 201 2.56 -11.75 4.49
N SER A 202 1.24 -11.85 4.70
CA SER A 202 0.57 -11.51 5.95
C SER A 202 0.56 -12.66 6.98
N ARG A 203 1.02 -13.87 6.62
CA ARG A 203 1.01 -15.09 7.45
C ARG A 203 2.07 -15.12 8.56
N GLY A 204 2.02 -14.14 9.48
CA GLY A 204 2.35 -14.41 10.90
C GLY A 204 1.13 -14.96 11.60
N ASN A 205 -0.05 -14.46 11.24
CA ASN A 205 -1.37 -14.88 11.73
C ASN A 205 -2.35 -14.89 10.54
N THR A 206 -3.10 -15.95 10.34
CA THR A 206 -4.17 -16.04 9.33
C THR A 206 -5.41 -15.23 9.71
N ALA A 207 -5.52 -14.79 10.96
CA ALA A 207 -6.68 -14.06 11.46
C ALA A 207 -6.81 -12.67 10.81
N LEU A 208 -5.73 -11.89 10.75
CA LEU A 208 -5.79 -10.53 10.19
C LEU A 208 -6.18 -10.50 8.70
N PRO A 209 -5.60 -11.34 7.80
CA PRO A 209 -6.09 -11.49 6.43
C PRO A 209 -7.55 -11.93 6.32
N ALA A 210 -7.98 -12.84 7.19
CA ALA A 210 -9.36 -13.35 7.19
C ALA A 210 -10.38 -12.29 7.65
N ALA A 211 -9.95 -11.28 8.41
CA ALA A 211 -10.80 -10.22 8.92
C ALA A 211 -11.02 -9.07 7.92
N VAL A 212 -10.41 -9.09 6.72
CA VAL A 212 -10.52 -8.03 5.72
C VAL A 212 -11.13 -8.54 4.43
N SER A 213 -11.72 -7.66 3.65
CA SER A 213 -12.31 -8.00 2.36
C SER A 213 -11.31 -7.95 1.21
N GLN A 214 -10.26 -7.13 1.34
CA GLN A 214 -9.24 -6.96 0.31
C GLN A 214 -7.84 -6.85 0.95
N ILE A 215 -6.88 -7.54 0.36
CA ILE A 215 -5.46 -7.47 0.74
C ILE A 215 -4.71 -6.84 -0.43
N ILE A 216 -3.89 -5.84 -0.13
CA ILE A 216 -3.01 -5.16 -1.07
C ILE A 216 -1.59 -5.44 -0.61
N ASN A 217 -0.81 -6.13 -1.42
CA ASN A 217 0.58 -6.44 -1.12
C ASN A 217 1.52 -5.62 -2.00
N MET A 218 2.54 -5.04 -1.38
CA MET A 218 3.60 -4.32 -2.08
C MET A 218 4.93 -4.99 -1.81
N LYS A 219 5.59 -5.50 -2.84
CA LYS A 219 6.91 -6.12 -2.74
C LYS A 219 7.87 -5.56 -3.78
N TRP A 220 9.15 -5.51 -3.47
CA TRP A 220 10.17 -5.13 -4.44
C TRP A 220 10.22 -6.15 -5.57
N LEU A 221 10.33 -5.69 -6.82
CA LEU A 221 10.43 -6.57 -7.98
C LEU A 221 11.78 -7.32 -7.98
N ARG A 222 12.90 -6.61 -7.93
CA ARG A 222 14.25 -7.18 -8.06
C ARG A 222 15.29 -6.60 -7.08
N ARG A 223 14.86 -6.00 -5.97
CA ARG A 223 15.78 -5.29 -5.07
C ARG A 223 16.86 -6.18 -4.43
N ASP A 224 16.64 -7.48 -4.34
CA ASP A 224 17.63 -8.44 -3.83
C ASP A 224 18.73 -8.68 -4.88
N GLU A 225 18.47 -8.46 -6.16
CA GLU A 225 19.39 -8.59 -7.30
C GLU A 225 20.02 -7.23 -7.65
N ASP A 226 19.20 -6.18 -7.70
CA ASP A 226 19.61 -4.80 -7.97
C ASP A 226 19.00 -3.84 -6.93
N ILE A 227 19.86 -3.31 -6.05
CA ILE A 227 19.44 -2.37 -4.99
C ILE A 227 18.93 -1.02 -5.57
N ASN A 228 19.25 -0.71 -6.81
CA ASN A 228 18.80 0.51 -7.49
C ASN A 228 17.45 0.32 -8.17
N ASP A 229 16.98 -0.92 -8.33
CA ASP A 229 15.64 -1.19 -8.84
C ASP A 229 14.60 -0.71 -7.82
N LYS A 230 13.80 0.28 -8.23
CA LYS A 230 12.74 0.89 -7.40
C LYS A 230 11.36 0.41 -7.80
N ARG A 231 11.28 -0.55 -8.70
CA ARG A 231 10.02 -1.14 -9.14
C ARG A 231 9.43 -2.01 -8.04
N ILE A 232 8.14 -1.90 -7.91
CA ILE A 232 7.36 -2.61 -6.90
C ILE A 232 6.25 -3.36 -7.60
N VAL A 233 6.07 -4.61 -7.24
CA VAL A 233 4.88 -5.38 -7.58
C VAL A 233 3.80 -5.01 -6.60
N LEU A 234 2.68 -4.51 -7.08
CA LEU A 234 1.46 -4.31 -6.33
C LEU A 234 0.49 -5.41 -6.72
N GLU A 235 0.14 -6.25 -5.77
CA GLU A 235 -0.77 -7.40 -5.94
C GLU A 235 -1.99 -7.21 -5.06
N THR A 236 -3.15 -7.67 -5.54
CA THR A 236 -4.36 -7.71 -4.72
C THR A 236 -4.89 -9.14 -4.61
N GLU A 237 -5.47 -9.46 -3.45
CA GLU A 237 -6.14 -10.72 -3.17
C GLU A 237 -7.38 -10.44 -2.30
N GLY A 238 -8.54 -10.97 -2.65
CA GLY A 238 -9.77 -10.73 -1.92
C GLY A 238 -11.03 -11.00 -2.74
N ARG A 239 -12.02 -10.11 -2.64
CA ARG A 239 -13.31 -10.29 -3.30
C ARG A 239 -13.33 -9.84 -4.77
N GLY A 240 -12.38 -9.01 -5.20
CA GLY A 240 -12.28 -8.55 -6.59
C GLY A 240 -11.50 -9.50 -7.49
N GLU A 241 -11.32 -9.07 -8.73
CA GLU A 241 -10.37 -9.72 -9.63
C GLU A 241 -8.94 -9.59 -9.08
N GLU A 242 -8.18 -10.66 -9.14
CA GLU A 242 -6.76 -10.61 -8.79
C GLU A 242 -6.04 -9.64 -9.72
N LEU A 243 -5.31 -8.72 -9.13
CA LEU A 243 -4.53 -7.71 -9.83
C LEU A 243 -3.05 -7.90 -9.48
N SER A 244 -2.20 -7.84 -10.49
CA SER A 244 -0.76 -7.77 -10.31
C SER A 244 -0.17 -6.78 -11.31
N ILE A 245 0.35 -5.66 -10.82
CA ILE A 245 0.92 -4.59 -11.64
C ILE A 245 2.30 -4.19 -11.13
N ILE A 246 3.13 -3.69 -12.04
CA ILE A 246 4.43 -3.10 -11.69
C ILE A 246 4.26 -1.58 -11.62
N ILE A 247 4.64 -1.02 -10.47
CA ILE A 247 4.67 0.41 -10.23
C ILE A 247 6.08 0.87 -9.90
N LEU A 248 6.42 2.08 -10.30
CA LEU A 248 7.71 2.70 -10.06
C LEU A 248 7.57 3.91 -9.13
N GLN A 249 8.45 3.99 -8.12
CA GLN A 249 8.51 5.16 -7.25
C GLN A 249 9.64 6.11 -7.66
N GLU A 250 9.26 7.30 -8.15
CA GLU A 250 10.20 8.37 -8.43
C GLU A 250 9.89 9.61 -7.60
N LYS A 251 10.85 10.06 -6.78
CA LYS A 251 10.71 11.26 -5.94
C LYS A 251 9.39 11.30 -5.15
N GLU A 252 9.02 10.17 -4.54
CA GLU A 252 7.79 9.97 -3.76
C GLU A 252 6.48 9.95 -4.59
N ARG A 253 6.53 10.09 -5.91
CA ARG A 253 5.41 9.91 -6.84
C ARG A 253 5.43 8.51 -7.43
N TRP A 254 4.27 8.06 -7.83
CA TRP A 254 4.10 6.71 -8.34
C TRP A 254 3.61 6.76 -9.79
N SER A 255 4.14 5.87 -10.61
CA SER A 255 3.72 5.64 -11.99
C SER A 255 3.49 4.15 -12.24
N LEU A 256 2.57 3.85 -13.14
CA LEU A 256 2.36 2.48 -13.63
C LEU A 256 3.41 2.18 -14.70
N GLU A 257 4.06 1.01 -14.60
CA GLU A 257 4.90 0.46 -15.68
C GLU A 257 4.15 -0.52 -16.57
N GLY A 258 3.21 -1.29 -15.99
CA GLY A 258 2.39 -2.22 -16.74
C GLY A 258 1.88 -3.38 -15.90
N ASP A 259 1.31 -4.35 -16.59
CA ASP A 259 0.95 -5.64 -16.01
C ASP A 259 2.21 -6.40 -15.57
N ALA A 260 2.13 -7.10 -14.43
CA ALA A 260 3.31 -7.74 -13.86
C ALA A 260 3.83 -8.89 -14.72
N GLU A 261 2.95 -9.69 -15.33
CA GLU A 261 3.37 -10.80 -16.19
C GLU A 261 4.09 -10.29 -17.43
N GLU A 262 3.55 -9.22 -18.06
CA GLU A 262 4.13 -8.61 -19.25
C GLU A 262 5.50 -7.98 -18.95
N VAL A 263 5.60 -7.18 -17.89
CA VAL A 263 6.85 -6.50 -17.51
C VAL A 263 7.93 -7.51 -17.10
N ILE A 264 7.57 -8.55 -16.34
CA ILE A 264 8.51 -9.59 -15.93
C ILE A 264 8.96 -10.42 -17.15
N ALA A 265 8.07 -10.75 -18.07
CA ALA A 265 8.42 -11.47 -19.29
C ALA A 265 9.39 -10.66 -20.17
N LEU A 266 9.11 -9.37 -20.36
CA LEU A 266 10.00 -8.47 -21.10
C LEU A 266 11.38 -8.35 -20.42
N GLN A 267 11.40 -8.22 -19.09
CA GLN A 267 12.65 -8.15 -18.34
C GLN A 267 13.51 -9.41 -18.51
N ARG A 268 12.90 -10.59 -18.49
CA ARG A 268 13.61 -11.85 -18.74
C ARG A 268 14.28 -11.89 -20.12
N LEU A 269 13.56 -11.44 -21.15
CA LEU A 269 14.13 -11.36 -22.50
C LEU A 269 15.32 -10.40 -22.56
N ILE A 270 15.26 -9.26 -21.88
CA ILE A 270 16.39 -8.31 -21.78
C ILE A 270 17.58 -8.96 -21.06
N ASP A 271 17.33 -9.63 -19.95
CA ASP A 271 18.38 -10.28 -19.17
C ASP A 271 19.05 -11.42 -19.99
N GLU A 272 18.28 -12.24 -20.71
CA GLU A 272 18.78 -13.28 -21.60
C GLU A 272 19.64 -12.68 -22.75
N GLU A 273 19.20 -11.56 -23.35
CA GLU A 273 19.97 -10.88 -24.38
C GLU A 273 21.29 -10.32 -23.84
N GLN A 274 21.30 -9.78 -22.63
CA GLN A 274 22.51 -9.28 -21.97
C GLN A 274 23.49 -10.42 -21.67
N GLU A 275 23.01 -11.55 -21.13
CA GLU A 275 23.84 -12.72 -20.87
C GLU A 275 24.48 -13.27 -22.15
N LEU A 276 23.75 -13.28 -23.26
CA LEU A 276 24.26 -13.69 -24.57
C LEU A 276 25.35 -12.73 -25.06
N ASN A 277 25.14 -11.42 -24.93
CA ASN A 277 26.14 -10.43 -25.32
C ASN A 277 27.40 -10.51 -24.47
N ASP A 278 27.27 -10.64 -23.15
CA ASP A 278 28.40 -10.79 -22.23
C ASP A 278 29.21 -12.06 -22.56
N THR A 279 28.54 -13.19 -22.82
CA THR A 279 29.20 -14.44 -23.25
C THR A 279 29.92 -14.30 -24.58
N GLN A 280 29.36 -13.56 -25.54
CA GLN A 280 30.02 -13.28 -26.82
C GLN A 280 31.23 -12.38 -26.65
N ASP A 281 31.16 -11.37 -25.81
CA ASP A 281 32.28 -10.48 -25.49
C ASP A 281 33.41 -11.22 -24.78
N GLU A 282 33.11 -12.11 -23.82
CA GLU A 282 34.08 -12.99 -23.18
C GLU A 282 34.76 -13.93 -24.20
N ALA A 283 33.99 -14.55 -25.08
CA ALA A 283 34.55 -15.41 -26.13
C ALA A 283 35.44 -14.64 -27.10
N LEU A 284 35.05 -13.42 -27.49
CA LEU A 284 35.84 -12.53 -28.32
C LEU A 284 37.14 -12.08 -27.62
N ALA A 285 37.07 -11.77 -26.33
CA ALA A 285 38.23 -11.42 -25.53
C ALA A 285 39.21 -12.59 -25.44
N GLU A 286 38.74 -13.83 -25.26
CA GLU A 286 39.56 -15.03 -25.19
C GLU A 286 40.21 -15.33 -26.56
N VAL A 287 39.47 -15.18 -27.68
CA VAL A 287 40.03 -15.33 -29.03
C VAL A 287 41.15 -14.31 -29.29
N ARG A 288 40.95 -13.04 -28.92
CA ARG A 288 41.97 -11.99 -29.01
C ARG A 288 43.21 -12.33 -28.20
N ARG A 289 43.02 -12.77 -26.93
CA ARG A 289 44.12 -13.18 -26.05
C ARG A 289 44.95 -14.33 -26.67
N ARG A 290 44.28 -15.32 -27.25
CA ARG A 290 44.97 -16.45 -27.92
C ARG A 290 45.72 -16.01 -29.18
N SER A 291 45.12 -15.12 -29.99
CA SER A 291 45.78 -14.63 -31.19
C SER A 291 47.00 -13.73 -30.89
N GLU A 292 46.98 -13.01 -29.79
CA GLU A 292 48.14 -12.23 -29.31
C GLU A 292 49.30 -13.13 -28.83
N ILE A 293 48.96 -14.29 -28.20
CA ILE A 293 49.93 -15.30 -27.78
C ILE A 293 50.56 -15.96 -29.00
N ASP A 294 49.77 -16.33 -30.01
CA ASP A 294 50.26 -16.96 -31.24
C ASP A 294 51.10 -16.04 -32.10
N VAL A 295 50.86 -14.73 -32.07
CA VAL A 295 51.68 -13.73 -32.79
C VAL A 295 53.03 -13.51 -32.11
N ASN A 296 53.13 -13.74 -30.79
CA ASN A 296 54.40 -13.61 -30.05
C ASN A 296 55.28 -14.86 -30.01
N THR A 297 54.78 -16.01 -30.53
CA THR A 297 55.61 -17.21 -30.75
C THR A 297 56.34 -17.08 -32.10
N THR A 298 57.54 -16.57 -32.07
CA THR A 298 58.40 -16.52 -33.30
C THR A 298 58.92 -17.93 -33.60
N PRO A 299 59.18 -18.29 -34.90
CA PRO A 299 59.69 -19.57 -35.33
C PRO A 299 61.03 -19.99 -34.71
N ASN A 300 61.67 -19.17 -33.92
CA ASN A 300 62.92 -19.46 -33.23
C ASN A 300 62.79 -20.00 -31.80
N ASP A 301 61.55 -20.16 -31.32
CA ASP A 301 61.25 -20.71 -29.97
C ASP A 301 60.79 -22.19 -30.00
N ILE A 302 61.09 -22.87 -31.13
CA ILE A 302 60.91 -24.36 -31.30
C ILE A 302 62.27 -25.06 -31.34
#